data_1798fa119d2e2ad3c3e80c36f8cfdba1
#
_entry.id   1798fa119d2e2ad3c3e80c36f8cfdba1
#
_cell.length_a   1.000
_cell.length_b   1.000
_cell.length_c   1.000
_cell.angle_alpha   90.00
_cell.angle_beta   90.00
_cell.angle_gamma   90.00
#
_symmetry.space_group_name_H-M   'P 1'
#
loop_
_entity.id
_entity.type
_entity.pdbx_description
1 polymer ?
#
loop_
_entity_poly.entity_id
_entity_poly.type
_entity_poly.pdbx_seq_one_letter_code
_entity_poly.pdbx_strand_id
1 'polypeptide(L)'
;MFAETFADAWALRYGAPTQDPREALAPFLRHRSVRDYSPEPIPEGTVRGLVAAAQSAATSSNLQLWSMISVQEPARRKAIAELCADQKQVHDAAWFFAFVVDHHRLRQAALAAGEQPTGLDYSEHFAAECMVCAAESLGIGIWYIGALRNDPEGVRQLLGLPEGTFGIFGLCLGWPADECTAAIKPRLRQEDIWFRETYGEATPAEYDARMAAFYASQGMRP
;
A
#
# COMPACT_ATOMS: atom_id res chain seq x y z
N MET A 1 -7.61 20.71 -0.55
CA MET A 1 -9.08 20.56 -0.68
C MET A 1 -9.39 19.09 -0.46
N PHE A 2 -10.17 18.77 0.58
CA PHE A 2 -10.59 17.40 0.86
C PHE A 2 -11.86 17.12 0.05
N ALA A 3 -11.86 16.02 -0.70
CA ALA A 3 -13.08 15.58 -1.38
C ALA A 3 -14.02 14.95 -0.34
N GLU A 4 -15.22 15.50 -0.20
CA GLU A 4 -16.22 14.98 0.74
C GLU A 4 -17.13 13.95 0.08
N THR A 5 -17.39 14.12 -1.23
CA THR A 5 -18.27 13.26 -2.00
C THR A 5 -17.54 12.37 -3.02
N PHE A 6 -18.23 11.35 -3.53
CA PHE A 6 -17.75 10.58 -4.67
C PHE A 6 -17.47 11.47 -5.89
N ALA A 7 -18.38 12.39 -6.20
CA ALA A 7 -18.26 13.28 -7.36
C ALA A 7 -17.03 14.18 -7.28
N ASP A 8 -16.71 14.73 -6.09
CA ASP A 8 -15.52 15.56 -5.89
C ASP A 8 -14.24 14.74 -6.09
N ALA A 9 -14.18 13.55 -5.48
CA ALA A 9 -13.03 12.65 -5.62
C ALA A 9 -12.85 12.18 -7.07
N TRP A 10 -13.94 11.91 -7.77
CA TRP A 10 -13.93 11.57 -9.20
C TRP A 10 -13.36 12.70 -10.04
N ALA A 11 -13.85 13.93 -9.86
CA ALA A 11 -13.37 15.08 -10.61
C ALA A 11 -11.87 15.32 -10.41
N LEU A 12 -11.38 15.17 -9.17
CA LEU A 12 -9.94 15.28 -8.86
C LEU A 12 -9.11 14.19 -9.57
N ARG A 13 -9.63 12.96 -9.67
CA ARG A 13 -8.90 11.86 -10.32
C ARG A 13 -8.88 11.95 -11.84
N TYR A 14 -10.00 12.30 -12.44
CA TYR A 14 -10.21 12.17 -13.88
C TYR A 14 -10.30 13.49 -14.62
N GLY A 15 -10.37 14.63 -13.92
CA GLY A 15 -10.44 15.95 -14.50
C GLY A 15 -11.80 16.29 -15.16
N ALA A 16 -12.84 15.47 -14.90
CA ALA A 16 -14.17 15.63 -15.48
C ALA A 16 -15.24 15.17 -14.46
N PRO A 17 -16.47 15.69 -14.53
CA PRO A 17 -17.56 15.25 -13.67
C PRO A 17 -17.98 13.80 -13.99
N THR A 18 -18.49 13.09 -12.98
CA THR A 18 -19.16 11.81 -13.18
C THR A 18 -20.62 11.99 -13.53
N GLN A 19 -21.17 11.08 -14.35
CA GLN A 19 -22.60 11.04 -14.65
C GLN A 19 -23.37 10.07 -13.74
N ASP A 20 -22.67 9.20 -13.01
CA ASP A 20 -23.26 8.19 -12.15
C ASP A 20 -22.49 8.09 -10.82
N PRO A 21 -22.75 9.02 -9.87
CA PRO A 21 -22.10 9.02 -8.57
C PRO A 21 -22.54 7.81 -7.73
N ARG A 22 -21.56 7.17 -7.05
CA ARG A 22 -21.76 6.01 -6.17
C ARG A 22 -21.14 6.30 -4.82
N GLU A 23 -21.85 6.99 -3.93
CA GLU A 23 -21.31 7.44 -2.63
C GLU A 23 -20.70 6.30 -1.79
N ALA A 24 -21.22 5.09 -1.87
CA ALA A 24 -20.64 3.92 -1.20
C ALA A 24 -19.20 3.62 -1.64
N LEU A 25 -18.78 4.09 -2.82
CA LEU A 25 -17.42 3.92 -3.36
C LEU A 25 -16.51 5.13 -3.09
N ALA A 26 -17.05 6.21 -2.52
CA ALA A 26 -16.27 7.41 -2.22
C ALA A 26 -15.00 7.14 -1.38
N PRO A 27 -15.00 6.24 -0.37
CA PRO A 27 -13.79 5.93 0.39
C PRO A 27 -12.60 5.48 -0.48
N PHE A 28 -12.85 4.66 -1.51
CA PHE A 28 -11.79 4.20 -2.42
C PHE A 28 -11.23 5.32 -3.29
N LEU A 29 -12.08 6.26 -3.72
CA LEU A 29 -11.66 7.38 -4.54
C LEU A 29 -10.95 8.47 -3.72
N ARG A 30 -11.19 8.52 -2.42
CA ARG A 30 -10.55 9.48 -1.50
C ARG A 30 -9.13 9.08 -1.11
N HIS A 31 -8.69 7.86 -1.46
CA HIS A 31 -7.34 7.41 -1.17
C HIS A 31 -6.29 8.46 -1.53
N ARG A 32 -5.40 8.76 -0.60
CA ARG A 32 -4.23 9.60 -0.78
C ARG A 32 -3.06 9.08 0.05
N SER A 33 -1.88 9.17 -0.50
CA SER A 33 -0.67 8.80 0.24
C SER A 33 -0.31 9.90 1.25
N VAL A 34 -0.32 9.56 2.52
CA VAL A 34 0.03 10.46 3.64
C VAL A 34 1.50 10.31 3.98
N ARG A 35 2.22 11.42 4.06
CA ARG A 35 3.68 11.46 4.30
C ARG A 35 4.06 12.17 5.59
N ASP A 36 3.13 12.92 6.16
CA ASP A 36 3.33 13.67 7.39
C ASP A 36 2.34 13.14 8.43
N TYR A 37 2.88 12.58 9.49
CA TYR A 37 2.14 11.94 10.55
C TYR A 37 2.18 12.76 11.83
N SER A 38 1.09 12.74 12.59
CA SER A 38 1.09 13.22 13.96
C SER A 38 1.85 12.23 14.86
N PRO A 39 2.35 12.66 16.00
CA PRO A 39 3.03 11.78 16.96
C PRO A 39 2.05 10.88 17.73
N GLU A 40 0.76 10.99 17.48
CA GLU A 40 -0.27 10.22 18.18
C GLU A 40 -0.13 8.72 17.88
N PRO A 41 -0.09 7.85 18.90
CA PRO A 41 0.04 6.42 18.69
C PRO A 41 -1.27 5.82 18.15
N ILE A 42 -1.13 4.79 17.32
CA ILE A 42 -2.24 3.91 16.95
C ILE A 42 -2.24 2.73 17.92
N PRO A 43 -3.32 2.52 18.68
CA PRO A 43 -3.41 1.43 19.65
C PRO A 43 -3.25 0.05 19.00
N GLU A 44 -2.58 -0.87 19.67
CA GLU A 44 -2.37 -2.23 19.15
C GLU A 44 -3.69 -2.95 18.84
N GLY A 45 -4.75 -2.71 19.63
CA GLY A 45 -6.08 -3.25 19.35
C GLY A 45 -6.63 -2.82 17.98
N THR A 46 -6.42 -1.56 17.58
CA THR A 46 -6.76 -1.08 16.24
C THR A 46 -5.94 -1.81 15.17
N VAL A 47 -4.63 -1.95 15.39
CA VAL A 47 -3.76 -2.66 14.46
C VAL A 47 -4.16 -4.13 14.30
N ARG A 48 -4.57 -4.81 15.37
CA ARG A 48 -5.11 -6.18 15.29
C ARG A 48 -6.35 -6.25 14.39
N GLY A 49 -7.24 -5.25 14.46
CA GLY A 49 -8.38 -5.14 13.54
C GLY A 49 -7.93 -4.96 12.07
N LEU A 50 -6.91 -4.14 11.83
CA LEU A 50 -6.34 -3.95 10.49
C LEU A 50 -5.67 -5.23 9.95
N VAL A 51 -5.00 -5.99 10.83
CA VAL A 51 -4.45 -7.32 10.46
C VAL A 51 -5.56 -8.28 10.06
N ALA A 52 -6.67 -8.31 10.82
CA ALA A 52 -7.82 -9.14 10.46
C ALA A 52 -8.44 -8.73 9.12
N ALA A 53 -8.50 -7.42 8.82
CA ALA A 53 -8.92 -6.92 7.51
C ALA A 53 -7.97 -7.41 6.39
N ALA A 54 -6.65 -7.35 6.60
CA ALA A 54 -5.68 -7.91 5.66
C ALA A 54 -5.89 -9.41 5.42
N GLN A 55 -6.15 -10.17 6.49
CA GLN A 55 -6.40 -11.61 6.40
C GLN A 55 -7.73 -11.98 5.72
N SER A 56 -8.67 -11.03 5.62
CA SER A 56 -9.94 -11.26 4.91
C SER A 56 -9.81 -11.18 3.39
N ALA A 57 -8.65 -10.77 2.86
CA ALA A 57 -8.39 -10.79 1.43
C ALA A 57 -8.49 -12.22 0.87
N ALA A 58 -9.09 -12.34 -0.32
CA ALA A 58 -9.12 -13.63 -1.00
C ALA A 58 -7.72 -14.08 -1.39
N THR A 59 -7.45 -15.37 -1.24
CA THR A 59 -6.16 -15.98 -1.64
C THR A 59 -6.41 -17.22 -2.50
N SER A 60 -5.54 -17.48 -3.47
CA SER A 60 -5.64 -18.67 -4.31
C SER A 60 -5.57 -19.93 -3.45
N SER A 61 -6.55 -20.82 -3.60
CA SER A 61 -6.65 -22.07 -2.83
C SER A 61 -6.51 -21.91 -1.30
N ASN A 62 -6.77 -20.71 -0.80
CA ASN A 62 -6.56 -20.33 0.61
C ASN A 62 -5.12 -20.56 1.12
N LEU A 63 -4.13 -20.47 0.26
CA LEU A 63 -2.72 -20.72 0.59
C LEU A 63 -2.10 -19.62 1.47
N GLN A 64 -2.62 -18.40 1.41
CA GLN A 64 -2.22 -17.26 2.25
C GLN A 64 -0.68 -17.06 2.23
N LEU A 65 -0.07 -16.98 1.04
CA LEU A 65 1.37 -16.95 0.81
C LEU A 65 2.02 -15.59 1.13
N TRP A 66 1.61 -14.98 2.21
CA TRP A 66 2.14 -13.71 2.67
C TRP A 66 2.32 -13.68 4.19
N SER A 67 3.25 -12.89 4.63
CA SER A 67 3.45 -12.53 6.03
C SER A 67 3.72 -11.03 6.13
N MET A 68 3.56 -10.47 7.31
CA MET A 68 4.00 -9.12 7.59
C MET A 68 4.76 -9.06 8.92
N ILE A 69 5.78 -8.22 8.96
CA ILE A 69 6.61 -8.00 10.13
C ILE A 69 6.46 -6.54 10.55
N SER A 70 5.93 -6.29 11.76
CA SER A 70 5.96 -4.95 12.33
C SER A 70 7.36 -4.66 12.87
N VAL A 71 7.88 -3.47 12.57
CA VAL A 71 9.18 -3.02 13.06
C VAL A 71 8.94 -1.82 13.96
N GLN A 72 8.94 -2.05 15.28
CA GLN A 72 8.65 -1.01 16.30
C GLN A 72 9.86 -0.66 17.16
N GLU A 73 10.80 -1.57 17.30
CA GLU A 73 12.01 -1.32 18.09
C GLU A 73 12.85 -0.22 17.39
N PRO A 74 13.25 0.86 18.11
CA PRO A 74 13.83 2.07 17.50
C PRO A 74 15.10 1.82 16.67
N ALA A 75 16.01 0.96 17.13
CA ALA A 75 17.24 0.67 16.37
C ALA A 75 16.94 -0.09 15.09
N ARG A 76 16.00 -1.05 15.13
CA ARG A 76 15.54 -1.77 13.92
C ARG A 76 14.76 -0.86 12.97
N ARG A 77 13.94 0.06 13.51
CA ARG A 77 13.22 1.06 12.72
C ARG A 77 14.19 1.97 11.96
N LYS A 78 15.24 2.42 12.64
CA LYS A 78 16.31 3.20 12.00
C LYS A 78 17.00 2.38 10.90
N ALA A 79 17.42 1.16 11.21
CA ALA A 79 18.11 0.31 10.24
C ALA A 79 17.24 0.00 9.00
N ILE A 80 15.95 -0.29 9.16
CA ILE A 80 15.06 -0.50 8.02
C ILE A 80 14.82 0.77 7.22
N ALA A 81 14.78 1.94 7.87
CA ALA A 81 14.67 3.22 7.18
C ALA A 81 15.89 3.49 6.29
N GLU A 82 17.09 3.23 6.79
CA GLU A 82 18.34 3.35 6.01
C GLU A 82 18.32 2.45 4.77
N LEU A 83 17.87 1.20 4.88
CA LEU A 83 17.66 0.29 3.74
C LEU A 83 16.58 0.79 2.76
N CYS A 84 15.63 1.59 3.25
CA CYS A 84 14.54 2.19 2.48
C CYS A 84 14.87 3.60 1.98
N ALA A 85 16.12 3.91 1.68
CA ALA A 85 16.60 5.25 1.27
C ALA A 85 16.35 6.35 2.31
N ASP A 86 16.40 5.98 3.57
CA ASP A 86 16.24 6.84 4.75
C ASP A 86 15.00 7.77 4.69
N GLN A 87 13.89 7.20 4.21
CA GLN A 87 12.65 7.97 4.07
C GLN A 87 12.08 8.37 5.43
N LYS A 88 11.86 9.68 5.62
CA LYS A 88 11.30 10.27 6.85
C LYS A 88 10.04 9.54 7.34
N GLN A 89 9.17 9.12 6.43
CA GLN A 89 7.91 8.44 6.74
C GLN A 89 8.11 7.11 7.46
N VAL A 90 9.22 6.42 7.22
CA VAL A 90 9.56 5.17 7.91
C VAL A 90 9.92 5.44 9.36
N HIS A 91 10.57 6.59 9.65
CA HIS A 91 10.88 7.00 11.02
C HIS A 91 9.64 7.45 11.78
N ASP A 92 8.80 8.29 11.16
CA ASP A 92 7.73 9.03 11.82
C ASP A 92 6.41 8.25 11.96
N ALA A 93 6.19 7.24 11.13
CA ALA A 93 4.96 6.47 11.17
C ALA A 93 4.75 5.81 12.54
N ALA A 94 3.52 5.86 13.07
CA ALA A 94 3.16 5.17 14.29
C ALA A 94 3.43 3.66 14.19
N TRP A 95 3.20 3.08 13.01
CA TRP A 95 3.54 1.69 12.69
C TRP A 95 4.20 1.59 11.32
N PHE A 96 5.18 0.70 11.23
CA PHE A 96 5.78 0.27 9.96
C PHE A 96 5.71 -1.25 9.85
N PHE A 97 5.22 -1.72 8.72
CA PHE A 97 5.14 -3.13 8.37
C PHE A 97 5.97 -3.41 7.11
N ALA A 98 6.77 -4.49 7.15
CA ALA A 98 7.32 -5.09 5.95
C ALA A 98 6.40 -6.22 5.50
N PHE A 99 5.83 -6.11 4.30
CA PHE A 99 5.06 -7.19 3.67
C PHE A 99 6.00 -8.11 2.91
N VAL A 100 5.79 -9.40 3.11
CA VAL A 100 6.70 -10.48 2.67
C VAL A 100 5.90 -11.52 1.90
N VAL A 101 6.36 -11.91 0.72
CA VAL A 101 5.97 -13.19 0.11
C VAL A 101 6.52 -14.31 0.98
N ASP A 102 5.69 -15.26 1.33
CA ASP A 102 6.04 -16.32 2.29
C ASP A 102 5.69 -17.70 1.75
N HIS A 103 6.62 -18.25 0.99
CA HIS A 103 6.57 -19.66 0.56
C HIS A 103 7.15 -20.61 1.60
N HIS A 104 7.89 -20.08 2.59
CA HIS A 104 8.52 -20.88 3.63
C HIS A 104 7.48 -21.69 4.42
N ARG A 105 6.41 -21.04 4.85
CA ARG A 105 5.34 -21.67 5.62
C ARG A 105 4.66 -22.80 4.85
N LEU A 106 4.33 -22.58 3.57
CA LEU A 106 3.74 -23.63 2.72
C LEU A 106 4.73 -24.78 2.49
N ARG A 107 6.02 -24.46 2.24
CA ARG A 107 7.06 -25.48 2.10
C ARG A 107 7.18 -26.35 3.36
N GLN A 108 7.17 -25.74 4.53
CA GLN A 108 7.21 -26.49 5.79
C GLN A 108 5.98 -27.40 5.95
N ALA A 109 4.79 -26.90 5.61
CA ALA A 109 3.56 -27.70 5.68
C ALA A 109 3.60 -28.90 4.69
N ALA A 110 4.06 -28.69 3.45
CA ALA A 110 4.20 -29.76 2.46
C ALA A 110 5.20 -30.82 2.93
N LEU A 111 6.37 -30.41 3.40
CA LEU A 111 7.40 -31.35 3.91
C LEU A 111 6.88 -32.13 5.12
N ALA A 112 6.15 -31.52 6.04
CA ALA A 112 5.54 -32.19 7.18
C ALA A 112 4.46 -33.20 6.75
N ALA A 113 3.81 -32.98 5.60
CA ALA A 113 2.87 -33.95 4.99
C ALA A 113 3.55 -35.02 4.13
N GLY A 114 4.88 -34.99 4.00
CA GLY A 114 5.63 -35.95 3.16
C GLY A 114 5.61 -35.60 1.67
N GLU A 115 5.18 -34.38 1.31
CA GLU A 115 5.06 -33.91 -0.07
C GLU A 115 6.27 -33.05 -0.48
N GLN A 116 6.58 -33.05 -1.78
CA GLN A 116 7.58 -32.15 -2.34
C GLN A 116 6.87 -30.91 -2.89
N PRO A 117 7.18 -29.70 -2.36
CA PRO A 117 6.55 -28.48 -2.86
C PRO A 117 7.02 -28.19 -4.28
N THR A 118 6.09 -28.16 -5.23
CA THR A 118 6.34 -27.84 -6.64
C THR A 118 5.46 -26.66 -7.06
N GLY A 119 6.04 -25.69 -7.75
CA GLY A 119 5.34 -24.48 -8.22
C GLY A 119 5.33 -23.36 -7.19
N LEU A 120 5.46 -22.14 -7.67
CA LEU A 120 5.36 -20.90 -6.89
C LEU A 120 4.25 -20.06 -7.49
N ASP A 121 3.26 -19.70 -6.68
CA ASP A 121 2.23 -18.76 -7.06
C ASP A 121 2.56 -17.38 -6.46
N TYR A 122 2.46 -16.32 -7.27
CA TYR A 122 2.80 -14.96 -6.88
C TYR A 122 1.55 -14.06 -6.68
N SER A 123 0.37 -14.65 -6.54
CA SER A 123 -0.91 -13.92 -6.58
C SER A 123 -1.29 -13.14 -5.30
N GLU A 124 -0.43 -13.04 -4.30
CA GLU A 124 -0.82 -12.68 -2.91
C GLU A 124 -0.66 -11.18 -2.53
N HIS A 125 -0.70 -10.26 -3.48
CA HIS A 125 -0.48 -8.83 -3.20
C HIS A 125 -1.69 -8.10 -2.60
N PHE A 126 -2.87 -8.70 -2.56
CA PHE A 126 -4.14 -8.04 -2.21
C PHE A 126 -4.35 -7.81 -0.70
N ALA A 127 -3.65 -8.55 0.16
CA ALA A 127 -3.81 -8.42 1.61
C ALA A 127 -3.49 -7.00 2.12
N ALA A 128 -2.45 -6.36 1.58
CA ALA A 128 -2.08 -5.01 1.95
C ALA A 128 -3.16 -3.99 1.58
N GLU A 129 -3.81 -4.14 0.43
CA GLU A 129 -4.87 -3.22 0.00
C GLU A 129 -6.11 -3.32 0.89
N CYS A 130 -6.48 -4.50 1.34
CA CYS A 130 -7.54 -4.66 2.33
C CYS A 130 -7.20 -3.95 3.66
N MET A 131 -5.94 -4.04 4.11
CA MET A 131 -5.46 -3.31 5.28
C MET A 131 -5.51 -1.80 5.07
N VAL A 132 -5.11 -1.32 3.90
CA VAL A 132 -5.13 0.10 3.54
C VAL A 132 -6.55 0.65 3.54
N CYS A 133 -7.49 -0.02 2.85
CA CYS A 133 -8.89 0.40 2.83
C CYS A 133 -9.48 0.45 4.25
N ALA A 134 -9.17 -0.54 5.09
CA ALA A 134 -9.60 -0.55 6.49
C ALA A 134 -8.96 0.59 7.30
N ALA A 135 -7.66 0.86 7.13
CA ALA A 135 -6.97 1.96 7.80
C ALA A 135 -7.57 3.32 7.42
N GLU A 136 -7.77 3.57 6.13
CA GLU A 136 -8.35 4.81 5.61
C GLU A 136 -9.81 5.00 6.06
N SER A 137 -10.57 3.92 6.22
CA SER A 137 -11.94 3.99 6.77
C SER A 137 -11.98 4.48 8.22
N LEU A 138 -10.88 4.31 8.96
CA LEU A 138 -10.69 4.82 10.32
C LEU A 138 -10.01 6.19 10.37
N GLY A 139 -9.70 6.81 9.21
CA GLY A 139 -8.98 8.07 9.13
C GLY A 139 -7.45 7.94 9.26
N ILE A 140 -6.92 6.74 9.34
CA ILE A 140 -5.47 6.49 9.40
C ILE A 140 -4.86 6.72 8.02
N GLY A 141 -3.80 7.52 7.96
CA GLY A 141 -3.03 7.77 6.74
C GLY A 141 -2.05 6.63 6.47
N ILE A 142 -1.80 6.38 5.18
CA ILE A 142 -0.91 5.32 4.73
C ILE A 142 0.14 5.81 3.74
N TRP A 143 1.27 5.10 3.70
CA TRP A 143 2.30 5.29 2.69
C TRP A 143 3.01 3.98 2.38
N TYR A 144 3.00 3.60 1.10
CA TYR A 144 3.77 2.44 0.63
C TYR A 144 5.24 2.78 0.43
N ILE A 145 6.13 1.91 0.91
CA ILE A 145 7.59 2.03 0.82
C ILE A 145 8.13 1.01 -0.17
N GLY A 146 8.19 1.38 -1.45
CA GLY A 146 8.76 0.53 -2.50
C GLY A 146 10.26 0.33 -2.36
N ALA A 147 10.96 1.27 -1.72
CA ALA A 147 12.40 1.23 -1.50
C ALA A 147 12.87 0.04 -0.62
N LEU A 148 11.95 -0.68 0.03
CA LEU A 148 12.27 -1.95 0.71
C LEU A 148 12.95 -2.97 -0.23
N ARG A 149 12.76 -2.84 -1.54
CA ARG A 149 13.38 -3.70 -2.56
C ARG A 149 14.76 -3.24 -3.03
N ASN A 150 15.26 -2.11 -2.53
CA ASN A 150 16.57 -1.59 -2.94
C ASN A 150 17.72 -2.47 -2.46
N ASP A 151 17.59 -3.05 -1.26
CA ASP A 151 18.55 -4.01 -0.70
C ASP A 151 17.81 -5.21 -0.08
N PRO A 152 17.41 -6.19 -0.90
CA PRO A 152 16.67 -7.36 -0.44
C PRO A 152 17.44 -8.21 0.57
N GLU A 153 18.77 -8.30 0.42
CA GLU A 153 19.61 -9.08 1.32
C GLU A 153 19.78 -8.40 2.68
N GLY A 154 19.98 -7.08 2.71
CA GLY A 154 19.98 -6.31 3.95
C GLY A 154 18.66 -6.43 4.70
N VAL A 155 17.53 -6.36 3.99
CA VAL A 155 16.21 -6.58 4.57
C VAL A 155 16.06 -8.01 5.11
N ARG A 156 16.52 -9.02 4.35
CA ARG A 156 16.49 -10.42 4.76
C ARG A 156 17.26 -10.64 6.07
N GLN A 157 18.46 -10.09 6.17
CA GLN A 157 19.30 -10.19 7.37
C GLN A 157 18.70 -9.45 8.57
N LEU A 158 18.28 -8.19 8.37
CA LEU A 158 17.71 -7.36 9.43
C LEU A 158 16.45 -7.95 10.04
N LEU A 159 15.56 -8.50 9.21
CA LEU A 159 14.29 -9.06 9.63
C LEU A 159 14.35 -10.57 9.93
N GLY A 160 15.49 -11.22 9.72
CA GLY A 160 15.66 -12.66 9.93
C GLY A 160 14.78 -13.50 9.01
N LEU A 161 14.61 -13.08 7.74
CA LEU A 161 13.73 -13.76 6.79
C LEU A 161 14.34 -15.11 6.39
N PRO A 162 13.60 -16.23 6.51
CA PRO A 162 14.08 -17.54 6.10
C PRO A 162 14.12 -17.69 4.57
N GLU A 163 14.78 -18.76 4.10
CA GLU A 163 14.74 -19.13 2.68
C GLU A 163 13.28 -19.32 2.21
N GLY A 164 12.98 -18.85 0.99
CA GLY A 164 11.63 -18.89 0.42
C GLY A 164 10.76 -17.73 0.85
N THR A 165 11.35 -16.68 1.43
CA THR A 165 10.64 -15.43 1.73
C THR A 165 11.31 -14.22 1.08
N PHE A 166 10.54 -13.19 0.75
CA PHE A 166 11.03 -11.98 0.10
C PHE A 166 10.19 -10.75 0.52
N GLY A 167 10.88 -9.68 0.98
CA GLY A 167 10.24 -8.39 1.29
C GLY A 167 9.81 -7.67 0.02
N ILE A 168 8.51 -7.40 -0.13
CA ILE A 168 7.96 -6.77 -1.35
C ILE A 168 7.92 -5.25 -1.22
N PHE A 169 7.36 -4.76 -0.13
CA PHE A 169 7.25 -3.34 0.18
C PHE A 169 7.03 -3.15 1.68
N GLY A 170 7.32 -1.94 2.14
CA GLY A 170 6.90 -1.47 3.46
C GLY A 170 5.57 -0.74 3.40
N LEU A 171 4.85 -0.71 4.51
CA LEU A 171 3.65 0.08 4.72
C LEU A 171 3.77 0.87 6.02
N CYS A 172 3.73 2.19 5.91
CA CYS A 172 3.64 3.11 7.04
C CYS A 172 2.18 3.37 7.38
N LEU A 173 1.84 3.37 8.65
CA LEU A 173 0.54 3.78 9.18
C LEU A 173 0.73 4.87 10.23
N GLY A 174 -0.07 5.92 10.17
CA GLY A 174 -0.05 7.00 11.16
C GLY A 174 -1.27 7.91 11.00
N TRP A 175 -1.62 8.63 12.04
CA TRP A 175 -2.61 9.69 11.93
C TRP A 175 -2.01 10.82 11.08
N PRO A 176 -2.74 11.34 10.08
CA PRO A 176 -2.26 12.50 9.34
C PRO A 176 -2.00 13.68 10.28
N ALA A 177 -0.89 14.39 10.08
CA ALA A 177 -0.63 15.64 10.79
C ALA A 177 -1.67 16.71 10.41
N ASP A 178 -1.93 17.67 11.29
CA ASP A 178 -2.89 18.75 11.05
C ASP A 178 -2.55 19.56 9.79
N GLU A 179 -1.26 19.75 9.51
CA GLU A 179 -0.77 20.48 8.33
C GLU A 179 -0.52 19.57 7.10
N CYS A 180 -1.00 18.33 7.14
CA CYS A 180 -0.78 17.39 6.04
C CYS A 180 -1.43 17.88 4.74
N THR A 181 -0.60 18.10 3.72
CA THR A 181 -1.04 18.58 2.39
C THR A 181 -1.35 17.46 1.41
N ALA A 182 -1.38 16.20 1.87
CA ALA A 182 -1.66 15.06 1.02
C ALA A 182 -2.96 15.23 0.23
N ALA A 183 -2.91 15.04 -1.08
CA ALA A 183 -4.02 15.25 -1.98
C ALA A 183 -4.27 14.03 -2.89
N ILE A 184 -5.48 13.94 -3.42
CA ILE A 184 -5.88 12.89 -4.36
C ILE A 184 -5.12 13.10 -5.68
N LYS A 185 -4.35 12.10 -6.09
CA LYS A 185 -3.62 12.15 -7.36
C LYS A 185 -4.54 11.86 -8.55
N PRO A 186 -4.36 12.57 -9.68
CA PRO A 186 -4.96 12.17 -10.95
C PRO A 186 -4.64 10.70 -11.31
N ARG A 187 -5.52 10.10 -12.09
CA ARG A 187 -5.35 8.77 -12.66
C ARG A 187 -5.54 8.83 -14.17
N LEU A 188 -5.06 7.81 -14.87
CA LEU A 188 -5.45 7.57 -16.26
C LEU A 188 -6.98 7.53 -16.37
N ARG A 189 -7.52 7.84 -17.52
CA ARG A 189 -8.97 7.70 -17.77
C ARG A 189 -9.36 6.23 -17.79
N GLN A 190 -10.61 5.93 -17.57
CA GLN A 190 -11.08 4.55 -17.57
C GLN A 190 -10.88 3.88 -18.93
N GLU A 191 -11.09 4.58 -20.01
CA GLU A 191 -10.87 4.11 -21.39
C GLU A 191 -9.41 3.82 -21.71
N ASP A 192 -8.45 4.36 -20.95
CA ASP A 192 -7.02 4.08 -21.10
C ASP A 192 -6.58 2.79 -20.37
N ILE A 193 -7.43 2.20 -19.52
CA ILE A 193 -7.11 1.03 -18.70
C ILE A 193 -8.17 -0.08 -18.77
N TRP A 194 -9.36 0.21 -19.22
CA TRP A 194 -10.45 -0.76 -19.31
C TRP A 194 -10.87 -0.95 -20.78
N PHE A 195 -10.36 -1.99 -21.37
CA PHE A 195 -10.67 -2.41 -22.74
C PHE A 195 -11.75 -3.48 -22.70
N ARG A 196 -12.57 -3.51 -23.74
CA ARG A 196 -13.64 -4.51 -23.87
C ARG A 196 -13.20 -5.61 -24.83
N GLU A 197 -13.39 -6.87 -24.42
CA GLU A 197 -13.11 -8.09 -25.19
C GLU A 197 -11.62 -8.30 -25.54
N THR A 198 -10.92 -7.28 -26.03
CA THR A 198 -9.50 -7.36 -26.42
C THR A 198 -8.72 -6.17 -25.89
N TYR A 199 -7.41 -6.32 -25.75
CA TYR A 199 -6.52 -5.23 -25.38
C TYR A 199 -6.53 -4.13 -26.43
N GLY A 200 -6.60 -2.87 -26.01
CA GLY A 200 -6.56 -1.67 -26.83
C GLY A 200 -5.34 -0.80 -26.57
N GLU A 201 -5.14 0.22 -27.39
CA GLU A 201 -4.07 1.21 -27.18
C GLU A 201 -4.59 2.37 -26.34
N ALA A 202 -3.82 2.73 -25.29
CA ALA A 202 -4.06 3.93 -24.49
C ALA A 202 -3.41 5.16 -25.13
N THR A 203 -4.08 6.30 -25.06
CA THR A 203 -3.54 7.60 -25.51
C THR A 203 -3.61 8.63 -24.37
N PRO A 204 -2.74 8.51 -23.36
CA PRO A 204 -2.84 9.29 -22.11
C PRO A 204 -2.35 10.75 -22.21
N ALA A 205 -2.43 11.39 -23.39
CA ALA A 205 -1.84 12.70 -23.66
C ALA A 205 -2.20 13.81 -22.63
N GLU A 206 -3.40 13.78 -22.05
CA GLU A 206 -3.81 14.76 -21.04
C GLU A 206 -3.38 14.37 -19.63
N TYR A 207 -2.96 13.13 -19.40
CA TYR A 207 -2.57 12.65 -18.08
C TYR A 207 -1.31 13.34 -17.57
N ASP A 208 -0.30 13.48 -18.42
CA ASP A 208 0.97 14.14 -18.04
C ASP A 208 0.76 15.59 -17.65
N ALA A 209 -0.09 16.32 -18.37
CA ALA A 209 -0.43 17.71 -18.04
C ALA A 209 -1.14 17.80 -16.66
N ARG A 210 -2.09 16.89 -16.38
CA ARG A 210 -2.77 16.82 -15.08
C ARG A 210 -1.81 16.45 -13.95
N MET A 211 -0.88 15.52 -14.19
CA MET A 211 0.13 15.16 -13.20
C MET A 211 1.12 16.31 -12.95
N ALA A 212 1.55 17.01 -13.98
CA ALA A 212 2.41 18.19 -13.83
C ALA A 212 1.74 19.29 -13.00
N ALA A 213 0.46 19.59 -13.26
CA ALA A 213 -0.34 20.51 -12.48
C ALA A 213 -0.50 20.06 -11.01
N PHE A 214 -0.72 18.75 -10.79
CA PHE A 214 -0.79 18.18 -9.45
C PHE A 214 0.54 18.37 -8.70
N TYR A 215 1.68 18.01 -9.29
CA TYR A 215 2.98 18.17 -8.63
C TYR A 215 3.29 19.65 -8.35
N ALA A 216 2.97 20.54 -9.27
CA ALA A 216 3.13 21.98 -9.05
C ALA A 216 2.28 22.46 -7.85
N SER A 217 1.04 21.99 -7.71
CA SER A 217 0.16 22.33 -6.58
C SER A 217 0.66 21.83 -5.23
N GLN A 218 1.50 20.78 -5.24
CA GLN A 218 2.11 20.19 -4.04
C GLN A 218 3.54 20.74 -3.78
N GLY A 219 4.00 21.75 -4.54
CA GLY A 219 5.37 22.26 -4.44
C GLY A 219 6.45 21.23 -4.82
N MET A 220 6.08 20.19 -5.55
CA MET A 220 6.99 19.11 -5.98
C MET A 220 7.39 19.32 -7.44
N ARG A 221 8.58 18.84 -7.79
CA ARG A 221 8.98 18.75 -9.22
C ARG A 221 8.41 17.46 -9.81
N PRO A 222 7.93 17.51 -11.07
CA PRO A 222 7.48 16.33 -11.78
C PRO A 222 8.59 15.31 -12.04
#